data_3e02ef405e2a4d82e9036497f2e17d36
#
_entry.id   3e02ef405e2a4d82e9036497f2e17d36
#
_cell.length_a   1.000
_cell.length_b   1.000
_cell.length_c   1.000
_cell.angle_alpha   90.00
_cell.angle_beta   90.00
_cell.angle_gamma   90.00
#
_symmetry.space_group_name_H-M   'P 1'
#
loop_
_entity.id
_entity.type
_entity.pdbx_description
1 polymer ?
#
loop_
_entity_poly.entity_id
_entity_poly.type
_entity_poly.pdbx_seq_one_letter_code
_entity_poly.pdbx_strand_id
1 'polypeptide(L)' 'MHIKSSASIRQRYNEIAELCRSTGEPVYLTKNGEGDLVVMDIDSFTKREKALRLREELLSV' A
#
# COMPACT_ATOMS: atom_id res chain seq x y z
N MET A 1 -3.49 10.21 -3.60
CA MET A 1 -2.35 9.27 -3.75
C MET A 1 -1.20 9.72 -2.87
N HIS A 2 -0.61 8.81 -2.12
CA HIS A 2 0.48 9.11 -1.20
C HIS A 2 1.80 8.62 -1.80
N ILE A 3 2.74 9.52 -2.00
CA ILE A 3 4.04 9.23 -2.60
C ILE A 3 5.13 9.72 -1.66
N LYS A 4 6.05 8.84 -1.30
CA LYS A 4 7.20 9.15 -0.45
C LYS A 4 8.46 8.57 -1.07
N SER A 5 9.63 9.07 -0.68
CA SER A 5 10.88 8.47 -1.13
C SER A 5 11.13 7.16 -0.39
N SER A 6 11.72 6.19 -1.06
CA SER A 6 12.08 4.90 -0.44
C SER A 6 13.04 5.10 0.73
N ALA A 7 13.93 6.08 0.64
CA ALA A 7 14.87 6.38 1.72
C ALA A 7 14.17 6.87 2.98
N SER A 8 13.00 7.50 2.87
CA SER A 8 12.31 8.06 4.03
C SER A 8 11.74 6.98 4.97
N ILE A 9 11.55 5.75 4.50
CA ILE A 9 11.00 4.68 5.34
C ILE A 9 11.92 4.34 6.51
N ARG A 10 13.24 4.53 6.36
CA ARG A 10 14.20 4.26 7.43
C ARG A 10 14.05 5.21 8.61
N GLN A 11 13.80 6.48 8.32
CA GLN A 11 13.74 7.55 9.32
C GLN A 11 12.32 7.87 9.76
N ARG A 12 11.34 7.62 8.90
CA ARG A 12 9.94 8.00 9.12
C ARG A 12 8.99 6.81 9.06
N TYR A 13 9.47 5.65 9.47
CA TYR A 13 8.66 4.43 9.45
C TYR A 13 7.32 4.64 10.16
N ASN A 14 7.34 5.21 11.37
CA ASN A 14 6.13 5.40 12.17
C ASN A 14 5.13 6.33 11.48
N GLU A 15 5.60 7.39 10.83
CA GLU A 15 4.73 8.30 10.08
C GLU A 15 4.08 7.60 8.89
N ILE A 16 4.87 6.84 8.16
CA ILE A 16 4.38 6.12 6.97
C ILE A 16 3.42 5.01 7.40
N ALA A 17 3.73 4.29 8.47
CA ALA A 17 2.85 3.25 9.02
C ALA A 17 1.52 3.83 9.46
N GLU A 18 1.54 4.97 10.17
CA GLU A 18 0.32 5.65 10.60
C GLU A 18 -0.51 6.14 9.41
N LEU A 19 0.13 6.67 8.40
CA LEU A 19 -0.55 7.08 7.18
C LEU A 19 -1.26 5.90 6.51
N CYS A 20 -0.59 4.76 6.43
CA CYS A 20 -1.18 3.55 5.87
C CYS A 20 -2.39 3.07 6.68
N ARG A 21 -2.28 3.09 8.01
CA ARG A 21 -3.37 2.64 8.89
C ARG A 21 -4.56 3.57 8.87
N SER A 22 -4.31 4.88 8.92
CA SER A 22 -5.40 5.87 9.00
C SER A 22 -6.16 6.01 7.69
N THR A 23 -5.49 5.88 6.55
CA THR A 23 -6.13 6.03 5.24
C THR A 23 -6.62 4.72 4.66
N GLY A 24 -6.03 3.60 5.03
CA GLY A 24 -6.30 2.30 4.40
C GLY A 24 -5.81 2.23 2.95
N GLU A 25 -5.06 3.24 2.51
CA GLU A 25 -4.55 3.33 1.15
C GLU A 25 -3.07 2.98 1.07
N PRO A 26 -2.59 2.50 -0.08
CA PRO A 26 -1.17 2.25 -0.25
C PRO A 26 -0.36 3.54 -0.31
N VAL A 27 0.87 3.47 0.19
CA VAL A 27 1.86 4.54 0.03
C VAL A 27 2.90 4.04 -0.98
N TYR A 28 3.08 4.80 -2.05
CA TYR A 28 4.02 4.46 -3.10
C TYR A 28 5.39 5.02 -2.75
N LEU A 29 6.39 4.16 -2.72
CA LEU A 29 7.77 4.56 -2.48
C LEU A 29 8.49 4.68 -3.80
N THR A 30 9.22 5.78 -3.97
CA THR A 30 9.97 6.06 -5.19
C THR A 30 11.45 6.14 -4.91
N LYS A 31 12.24 5.78 -5.90
CA LYS A 31 13.69 5.89 -5.87
C LYS A 31 14.15 6.45 -7.21
N ASN A 32 14.94 7.53 -7.15
CA ASN A 32 15.42 8.21 -8.36
C ASN A 32 14.29 8.59 -9.33
N GLY A 33 13.16 9.02 -8.79
CA GLY A 33 12.01 9.46 -9.59
C GLY A 33 11.17 8.32 -10.17
N GLU A 34 11.50 7.07 -9.87
CA GLU A 34 10.76 5.91 -10.37
C GLU A 34 10.09 5.15 -9.23
N GLY A 35 8.99 4.48 -9.54
CA GLY A 35 8.32 3.60 -8.58
C GLY A 35 9.24 2.48 -8.15
N ASP A 36 9.32 2.26 -6.85
CA ASP A 36 10.22 1.27 -6.25
C ASP A 36 9.41 0.21 -5.49
N LEU A 37 8.70 0.64 -4.45
CA LEU A 37 7.94 -0.27 -3.59
C LEU A 37 6.57 0.34 -3.28
N VAL A 38 5.69 -0.51 -2.80
CA VAL A 38 4.39 -0.09 -2.25
C VAL A 38 4.30 -0.64 -0.83
N VAL A 39 3.92 0.21 0.13
CA VAL A 39 3.66 -0.22 1.50
C VAL A 39 2.18 0.01 1.82
N MET A 40 1.62 -0.89 2.61
CA MET A 40 0.21 -0.85 2.94
C MET A 40 -0.02 -1.51 4.29
N ASP A 41 -1.04 -1.05 5.02
CA ASP A 41 -1.47 -1.72 6.23
C ASP A 41 -1.93 -3.15 5.91
N ILE A 42 -1.52 -4.11 6.73
CA ILE A 42 -1.81 -5.53 6.44
C ILE A 42 -3.30 -5.85 6.44
N ASP A 43 -4.07 -5.23 7.33
CA ASP A 43 -5.52 -5.47 7.37
C ASP A 43 -6.21 -4.91 6.11
N SER A 44 -5.80 -3.73 5.67
CA SER A 44 -6.31 -3.12 4.45
C SER A 44 -5.93 -3.92 3.22
N PHE A 45 -4.70 -4.41 3.18
CA PHE A 45 -4.22 -5.27 2.10
C PHE A 45 -5.03 -6.57 2.04
N THR A 46 -5.25 -7.22 3.18
CA THR A 46 -6.00 -8.46 3.25
C THR A 46 -7.45 -8.28 2.76
N LYS A 47 -8.10 -7.18 3.15
CA LYS A 47 -9.45 -6.86 2.67
C LYS A 47 -9.47 -6.68 1.15
N ARG A 48 -8.47 -6.00 0.61
CA ARG A 48 -8.34 -5.78 -0.84
C ARG A 48 -8.15 -7.11 -1.57
N GLU A 49 -7.31 -7.99 -1.07
CA GLU A 49 -7.09 -9.31 -1.64
C GLU A 49 -8.37 -10.14 -1.67
N LYS A 50 -9.12 -10.16 -0.57
CA LYS A 50 -10.40 -10.87 -0.50
C LYS A 50 -11.41 -10.33 -1.50
N ALA A 51 -11.52 -9.02 -1.63
CA ALA A 51 -12.42 -8.39 -2.57
C ALA A 51 -12.06 -8.73 -4.01
N LEU A 52 -10.78 -8.72 -4.35
CA LEU A 52 -10.30 -9.08 -5.69
C LEU A 52 -10.56 -10.57 -5.99
N ARG A 53 -10.32 -11.46 -5.06
CA ARG A 53 -10.59 -12.89 -5.22
C ARG A 53 -12.07 -13.16 -5.43
N LEU A 54 -12.93 -12.56 -4.63
CA LEU A 54 -14.38 -12.71 -4.79
C LEU A 54 -14.82 -12.24 -6.16
N ARG A 55 -14.30 -11.10 -6.61
CA ARG A 55 -14.60 -10.56 -7.92
C ARG A 55 -14.14 -11.49 -9.03
N GLU A 56 -12.95 -12.05 -8.92
CA GLU A 56 -12.42 -13.01 -9.89
C GLU A 56 -13.27 -14.27 -9.96
N GLU A 57 -13.67 -14.81 -8.81
CA GLU A 57 -14.55 -15.98 -8.74
C GLU A 57 -15.89 -15.72 -9.40
N LEU A 58 -16.48 -14.55 -9.17
CA LEU A 58 -17.76 -14.18 -9.77
C LEU A 58 -17.65 -14.00 -11.30
N LEU A 59 -16.51 -13.53 -11.80
CA LEU A 59 -16.29 -13.29 -13.21
C LEU A 59 -15.85 -14.53 -13.99
N SER A 60 -15.36 -15.55 -13.28
CA SER A 60 -14.86 -16.78 -13.91
C SER A 60 -15.93 -17.87 -14.12
N VAL A 61 -17.14 -17.60 -13.69
CA VAL A 61 -18.27 -18.54 -13.81
C VAL A 61 -18.93 -18.46 -15.18
#